data_f17f38ef60d16d1bf32acc12673d3a80
#
_entry.id   f17f38ef60d16d1bf32acc12673d3a80
#
_cell.length_a   1.000
_cell.length_b   1.000
_cell.length_c   1.000
_cell.angle_alpha   90.00
_cell.angle_beta   90.00
_cell.angle_gamma   90.00
#
_symmetry.space_group_name_H-M   'P 1'
#
loop_
_entity.id
_entity.type
_entity.pdbx_description
1 polymer ?
#
loop_
_entity_poly.entity_id
_entity_poly.type
_entity_poly.pdbx_seq_one_letter_code
_entity_poly.pdbx_strand_id
1 'polypeptide(L)'
;MKKNFLLYSILFTSISSYGQVGIGTSTPKEILHIDPKKDTNLGSSSPTGYTDDVNINSVGNVGIGTISPSAKLEINSTTAGAIQIIDGTQGNKKVLVSDKDGVGTWRDLPVFQYMKNGTFVANQTINSDQSGGYKYSQGSITLKPGKWLISVGLTIRLRNDDAAANTKPYWLKLFLSSSQTALTHTYFTYTSPVVDNNFGGNMIKSQDTHYYNFITGSTIIEVTKEEPIYLLIENIYSLKNGTTGNYIFETRNYENYLYAIPTN
;
A
#
# COMPACT_ATOMS: atom_id res chain seq x y z
N MET A 1 43.44 -6.69 72.75
CA MET A 1 42.17 -7.15 72.19
C MET A 1 41.26 -6.06 71.62
N LYS A 2 41.14 -4.89 72.26
CA LYS A 2 40.25 -3.78 71.81
C LYS A 2 40.62 -3.16 70.44
N LYS A 3 41.92 -3.05 70.08
CA LYS A 3 42.34 -2.48 68.78
C LYS A 3 42.00 -3.37 67.58
N ASN A 4 42.04 -4.68 67.72
CA ASN A 4 41.72 -5.60 66.60
C ASN A 4 40.22 -5.66 66.36
N PHE A 5 39.37 -5.49 67.38
CA PHE A 5 37.92 -5.46 67.22
C PHE A 5 37.47 -4.26 66.40
N LEU A 6 38.09 -3.08 66.61
CA LEU A 6 37.78 -1.89 65.81
C LEU A 6 38.19 -2.06 64.35
N LEU A 7 39.31 -2.74 64.04
CA LEU A 7 39.78 -3.02 62.68
C LEU A 7 38.84 -3.98 61.93
N TYR A 8 38.37 -5.06 62.59
CA TYR A 8 37.39 -5.98 62.05
C TYR A 8 36.02 -5.33 61.83
N SER A 9 35.60 -4.42 62.73
CA SER A 9 34.35 -3.67 62.57
C SER A 9 34.36 -2.73 61.37
N ILE A 10 35.49 -2.04 61.13
CA ILE A 10 35.65 -1.18 59.91
C ILE A 10 35.72 -2.03 58.64
N LEU A 11 36.37 -3.19 58.65
CA LEU A 11 36.44 -4.09 57.51
C LEU A 11 35.08 -4.66 57.17
N PHE A 12 34.23 -4.95 58.15
CA PHE A 12 32.88 -5.53 57.92
C PHE A 12 31.87 -4.52 57.41
N THR A 13 32.02 -3.22 57.70
CA THR A 13 31.14 -2.16 57.20
C THR A 13 31.44 -1.75 55.76
N SER A 14 32.63 -2.08 55.25
CA SER A 14 33.01 -1.76 53.86
C SER A 14 32.46 -2.73 52.79
N ILE A 15 31.81 -3.84 53.19
CA ILE A 15 31.33 -4.90 52.24
C ILE A 15 29.90 -4.64 51.77
N SER A 16 29.21 -3.62 52.25
CA SER A 16 27.82 -3.32 51.89
C SER A 16 27.70 -2.24 50.80
N SER A 17 28.65 -2.11 49.90
CA SER A 17 28.52 -1.19 48.78
C SER A 17 27.63 -1.83 47.70
N TYR A 18 26.38 -1.50 47.71
CA TYR A 18 25.54 -1.73 46.52
C TYR A 18 26.12 -0.87 45.40
N GLY A 19 26.53 -1.52 44.30
CA GLY A 19 27.17 -0.87 43.15
C GLY A 19 26.22 -0.06 42.25
N GLN A 20 25.18 0.53 42.83
CA GLN A 20 24.27 1.39 42.06
C GLN A 20 24.89 2.78 41.90
N VAL A 21 24.79 3.32 40.69
CA VAL A 21 25.28 4.64 40.31
C VAL A 21 24.10 5.58 40.13
N GLY A 22 24.02 6.62 40.96
CA GLY A 22 23.08 7.72 40.86
C GLY A 22 23.78 9.00 40.40
N ILE A 23 23.28 9.61 39.35
CA ILE A 23 23.71 10.95 38.91
C ILE A 23 22.49 11.88 39.02
N GLY A 24 22.62 12.90 39.87
CA GLY A 24 21.51 13.79 40.15
C GLY A 24 20.52 13.26 41.21
N THR A 25 20.62 12.00 41.61
CA THR A 25 19.79 11.37 42.62
C THR A 25 20.66 10.69 43.70
N SER A 26 20.24 10.75 44.96
CA SER A 26 20.84 10.03 46.11
C SER A 26 20.19 8.64 46.32
N THR A 27 19.07 8.37 45.67
CA THR A 27 18.29 7.13 45.77
C THR A 27 18.10 6.51 44.40
N PRO A 28 19.17 5.96 43.77
CA PRO A 28 19.06 5.38 42.47
C PRO A 28 18.10 4.16 42.48
N LYS A 29 17.20 4.07 41.50
CA LYS A 29 16.25 2.98 41.42
C LYS A 29 16.88 1.73 40.77
N GLU A 30 17.80 1.93 39.85
CA GLU A 30 18.37 0.90 39.01
C GLU A 30 19.91 0.90 39.10
N ILE A 31 20.61 0.01 38.39
CA ILE A 31 22.09 -0.06 38.39
C ILE A 31 22.73 1.27 38.03
N LEU A 32 22.17 1.94 37.01
CA LEU A 32 22.47 3.34 36.69
C LEU A 32 21.16 4.12 36.61
N HIS A 33 21.11 5.22 37.33
CA HIS A 33 20.01 6.16 37.35
C HIS A 33 20.53 7.58 37.20
N ILE A 34 20.21 8.24 36.11
CA ILE A 34 20.52 9.64 35.81
C ILE A 34 19.23 10.44 35.91
N ASP A 35 19.17 11.36 36.82
CA ASP A 35 18.06 12.29 37.05
C ASP A 35 18.57 13.73 36.82
N PRO A 36 18.44 14.27 35.59
CA PRO A 36 18.98 15.58 35.24
C PRO A 36 18.39 16.74 36.02
N LYS A 37 17.10 16.66 36.33
CA LYS A 37 16.38 17.73 37.08
C LYS A 37 16.41 17.54 38.58
N LYS A 38 16.80 16.39 39.09
CA LYS A 38 16.81 16.05 40.51
C LYS A 38 15.40 16.08 41.12
N ASP A 39 14.40 15.71 40.38
CA ASP A 39 13.00 15.81 40.77
C ASP A 39 12.27 14.46 40.85
N THR A 40 12.99 13.35 40.60
CA THR A 40 12.44 12.01 40.72
C THR A 40 12.08 11.65 42.16
N ASN A 41 10.78 11.43 42.39
CA ASN A 41 10.26 10.98 43.67
C ASN A 41 9.84 9.52 43.59
N LEU A 42 10.64 8.62 44.15
CA LEU A 42 10.39 7.18 44.23
C LEU A 42 9.67 6.76 45.51
N GLY A 43 9.50 7.66 46.47
CA GLY A 43 8.89 7.39 47.80
C GLY A 43 7.36 7.31 47.78
N SER A 44 6.72 7.48 46.62
CA SER A 44 5.28 7.44 46.42
C SER A 44 4.86 6.10 45.76
N SER A 45 3.62 5.68 46.03
CA SER A 45 2.99 4.56 45.30
C SER A 45 2.85 4.83 43.80
N SER A 46 2.93 6.08 43.38
CA SER A 46 3.01 6.53 41.99
C SER A 46 4.25 7.41 41.84
N PRO A 47 5.40 6.88 41.36
CA PRO A 47 6.60 7.67 41.12
C PRO A 47 6.33 8.82 40.15
N THR A 48 6.99 9.96 40.40
CA THR A 48 6.90 11.18 39.56
C THR A 48 8.29 11.72 39.26
N GLY A 49 8.40 12.63 38.29
CA GLY A 49 9.65 13.32 37.94
C GLY A 49 10.57 12.54 37.00
N TYR A 50 10.27 11.27 36.65
CA TYR A 50 11.15 10.38 35.91
C TYR A 50 11.08 10.54 34.37
N THR A 51 10.33 11.50 33.85
CA THR A 51 10.11 11.65 32.39
C THR A 51 11.32 12.16 31.63
N ASP A 52 12.33 12.67 32.31
CA ASP A 52 13.62 13.09 31.74
C ASP A 52 14.80 12.21 32.23
N ASP A 53 14.51 11.14 32.96
CA ASP A 53 15.51 10.24 33.50
C ASP A 53 16.06 9.28 32.42
N VAL A 54 17.29 8.84 32.66
CA VAL A 54 17.89 7.71 31.96
C VAL A 54 18.23 6.61 32.95
N ASN A 55 17.75 5.41 32.71
CA ASN A 55 17.93 4.26 33.59
C ASN A 55 18.51 3.07 32.86
N ILE A 56 19.40 2.31 33.51
CA ILE A 56 19.82 0.97 33.09
C ILE A 56 19.48 0.00 34.23
N ASN A 57 18.59 -0.95 33.93
CA ASN A 57 18.17 -1.92 34.95
C ASN A 57 19.11 -3.15 35.04
N SER A 58 18.88 -4.02 36.03
CA SER A 58 19.72 -5.18 36.34
C SER A 58 19.81 -6.21 35.21
N VAL A 59 18.88 -6.20 34.24
CA VAL A 59 18.94 -7.11 33.03
C VAL A 59 19.52 -6.40 31.82
N GLY A 60 20.04 -5.17 31.99
CA GLY A 60 20.69 -4.41 30.93
C GLY A 60 19.74 -3.78 29.93
N ASN A 61 18.52 -3.47 30.33
CA ASN A 61 17.60 -2.66 29.52
C ASN A 61 17.86 -1.19 29.81
N VAL A 62 17.80 -0.35 28.77
CA VAL A 62 17.94 1.09 28.85
C VAL A 62 16.56 1.74 28.72
N GLY A 63 16.21 2.55 29.72
CA GLY A 63 15.00 3.39 29.73
C GLY A 63 15.36 4.85 29.59
N ILE A 64 14.68 5.58 28.75
CA ILE A 64 14.70 7.04 28.65
C ILE A 64 13.28 7.53 28.88
N GLY A 65 13.07 8.35 29.92
CA GLY A 65 11.75 8.79 30.36
C GLY A 65 10.89 7.68 30.99
N THR A 66 11.50 6.57 31.39
CA THR A 66 10.87 5.47 32.13
C THR A 66 11.84 4.85 33.12
N ILE A 67 11.35 4.50 34.31
CA ILE A 67 12.12 3.85 35.37
C ILE A 67 11.93 2.33 35.39
N SER A 68 11.20 1.74 34.46
CA SER A 68 10.93 0.30 34.40
C SER A 68 10.87 -0.17 32.96
N PRO A 69 12.01 -0.12 32.22
CA PRO A 69 12.01 -0.49 30.80
C PRO A 69 11.71 -1.97 30.60
N SER A 70 10.72 -2.25 29.74
CA SER A 70 10.25 -3.61 29.38
C SER A 70 11.00 -4.20 28.17
N ALA A 71 11.71 -3.36 27.41
CA ALA A 71 12.49 -3.72 26.23
C ALA A 71 13.97 -3.34 26.40
N LYS A 72 14.86 -3.85 25.54
CA LYS A 72 16.29 -3.52 25.58
C LYS A 72 16.57 -2.00 25.50
N LEU A 73 15.76 -1.31 24.71
CA LEU A 73 15.68 0.16 24.70
C LEU A 73 14.21 0.55 24.71
N GLU A 74 13.78 1.26 25.73
CA GLU A 74 12.45 1.84 25.82
C GLU A 74 12.56 3.35 26.00
N ILE A 75 11.93 4.09 25.09
CA ILE A 75 11.88 5.56 25.12
C ILE A 75 10.43 5.99 25.33
N ASN A 76 10.16 6.64 26.44
CA ASN A 76 8.86 7.21 26.75
C ASN A 76 8.95 8.74 26.70
N SER A 77 8.20 9.35 25.80
CA SER A 77 8.17 10.80 25.62
C SER A 77 6.74 11.27 25.39
N THR A 78 6.39 12.37 26.03
CA THR A 78 5.11 13.07 25.81
C THR A 78 5.16 14.01 24.60
N THR A 79 6.34 14.20 24.02
CA THR A 79 6.57 15.07 22.86
C THR A 79 6.85 14.24 21.63
N ALA A 80 6.28 14.62 20.49
CA ALA A 80 6.59 13.98 19.19
C ALA A 80 8.08 14.18 18.85
N GLY A 81 8.67 13.19 18.12
CA GLY A 81 10.08 13.26 17.74
C GLY A 81 11.06 12.74 18.81
N ALA A 82 10.62 11.80 19.63
CA ALA A 82 11.46 11.18 20.65
C ALA A 82 12.73 10.50 20.13
N ILE A 83 12.75 10.12 18.86
CA ILE A 83 13.90 9.50 18.18
C ILE A 83 14.25 10.33 16.96
N GLN A 84 15.52 10.72 16.87
CA GLN A 84 16.11 11.30 15.66
C GLN A 84 17.33 10.50 15.26
N ILE A 85 17.35 9.98 14.04
CA ILE A 85 18.47 9.23 13.47
C ILE A 85 18.99 10.02 12.28
N ILE A 86 20.23 10.50 12.38
CA ILE A 86 20.94 11.26 11.34
C ILE A 86 22.16 10.44 10.93
N ASP A 87 22.06 9.74 9.80
CA ASP A 87 23.09 8.85 9.26
C ASP A 87 23.53 9.22 7.84
N GLY A 88 23.02 10.35 7.32
CA GLY A 88 23.26 10.83 5.94
C GLY A 88 22.24 10.29 4.94
N THR A 89 21.42 9.30 5.32
CA THR A 89 20.39 8.73 4.44
C THR A 89 18.98 9.29 4.71
N GLN A 90 18.80 10.05 5.80
CA GLN A 90 17.52 10.66 6.18
C GLN A 90 17.01 11.64 5.12
N GLY A 91 15.71 11.84 5.05
CA GLY A 91 15.10 12.79 4.11
C GLY A 91 13.58 12.92 4.29
N ASN A 92 13.02 13.95 3.67
CA ASN A 92 11.57 14.16 3.73
C ASN A 92 10.82 12.98 3.09
N LYS A 93 9.79 12.49 3.76
CA LYS A 93 8.96 11.34 3.36
C LYS A 93 9.70 10.00 3.28
N LYS A 94 10.91 9.90 3.80
CA LYS A 94 11.61 8.63 3.94
C LYS A 94 11.13 7.86 5.19
N VAL A 95 11.24 6.55 5.12
CA VAL A 95 10.98 5.62 6.23
C VAL A 95 12.24 4.86 6.58
N LEU A 96 12.38 4.52 7.85
CA LEU A 96 13.45 3.64 8.30
C LEU A 96 13.09 2.21 7.91
N VAL A 97 13.87 1.62 7.02
CA VAL A 97 13.68 0.26 6.51
C VAL A 97 14.84 -0.62 6.97
N SER A 98 14.51 -1.78 7.53
CA SER A 98 15.50 -2.78 7.93
C SER A 98 15.92 -3.64 6.74
N ASP A 99 17.19 -3.99 6.66
CA ASP A 99 17.67 -5.09 5.81
C ASP A 99 17.50 -6.46 6.49
N LYS A 100 18.00 -7.52 5.85
CA LYS A 100 17.92 -8.89 6.38
C LYS A 100 18.72 -9.10 7.68
N ASP A 101 19.69 -8.24 7.97
CA ASP A 101 20.55 -8.30 9.14
C ASP A 101 20.06 -7.37 10.27
N GLY A 102 18.94 -6.66 10.06
CA GLY A 102 18.36 -5.77 11.03
C GLY A 102 18.92 -4.35 10.99
N VAL A 103 19.78 -4.01 9.99
CA VAL A 103 20.34 -2.67 9.83
C VAL A 103 19.29 -1.76 9.22
N GLY A 104 18.94 -0.68 9.94
CA GLY A 104 18.00 0.32 9.50
C GLY A 104 18.68 1.37 8.61
N THR A 105 18.06 1.70 7.48
CA THR A 105 18.44 2.83 6.62
C THR A 105 17.20 3.61 6.19
N TRP A 106 17.32 4.94 6.05
CA TRP A 106 16.23 5.75 5.54
C TRP A 106 16.12 5.56 4.04
N ARG A 107 15.00 5.03 3.59
CA ARG A 107 14.68 4.86 2.17
C ARG A 107 13.44 5.64 1.80
N ASP A 108 13.38 6.04 0.54
CA ASP A 108 12.10 6.49 0.01
C ASP A 108 11.08 5.39 0.29
N LEU A 109 9.93 5.78 0.81
CA LEU A 109 8.79 4.88 0.79
C LEU A 109 8.73 4.33 -0.62
N PRO A 110 8.75 2.99 -0.83
CA PRO A 110 8.32 2.46 -2.11
C PRO A 110 7.02 3.17 -2.36
N VAL A 111 6.98 3.95 -3.46
CA VAL A 111 5.86 4.83 -3.75
C VAL A 111 4.65 3.94 -3.57
N PHE A 112 3.85 4.15 -2.53
CA PHE A 112 2.50 3.62 -2.49
C PHE A 112 1.88 4.26 -3.71
N GLN A 113 1.95 3.54 -4.80
CA GLN A 113 1.28 3.96 -6.00
C GLN A 113 -0.18 3.87 -5.60
N TYR A 114 -0.76 5.01 -5.28
CA TYR A 114 -2.17 5.08 -4.97
C TYR A 114 -2.92 4.52 -6.18
N MET A 115 -4.08 3.97 -5.92
CA MET A 115 -5.03 3.63 -6.99
C MET A 115 -5.05 4.76 -8.03
N LYS A 116 -4.85 4.41 -9.28
CA LYS A 116 -4.95 5.32 -10.41
C LYS A 116 -6.29 5.13 -11.09
N ASN A 117 -7.01 6.20 -11.27
CA ASN A 117 -8.21 6.20 -12.10
C ASN A 117 -7.81 6.46 -13.56
N GLY A 118 -8.35 5.67 -14.45
CA GLY A 118 -8.40 5.98 -15.87
C GLY A 118 -9.43 7.08 -16.14
N THR A 119 -9.38 7.60 -17.34
CA THR A 119 -10.31 8.64 -17.81
C THR A 119 -11.01 8.18 -19.08
N PHE A 120 -12.26 8.57 -19.24
CA PHE A 120 -13.00 8.47 -20.49
C PHE A 120 -13.21 9.87 -21.06
N VAL A 121 -13.01 10.04 -22.36
CA VAL A 121 -13.34 11.30 -23.04
C VAL A 121 -14.85 11.52 -22.91
N ALA A 122 -15.26 12.68 -22.42
CA ALA A 122 -16.64 12.96 -22.11
C ALA A 122 -17.55 12.97 -23.36
N ASN A 123 -18.79 12.55 -23.16
CA ASN A 123 -19.90 12.62 -24.15
C ASN A 123 -19.59 11.96 -25.52
N GLN A 124 -18.87 10.86 -25.52
CA GLN A 124 -18.60 10.09 -26.72
C GLN A 124 -19.57 8.93 -26.86
N THR A 125 -19.98 8.66 -28.10
CA THR A 125 -20.77 7.48 -28.47
C THR A 125 -20.00 6.65 -29.47
N ILE A 126 -19.70 5.42 -29.13
CA ILE A 126 -18.95 4.45 -29.94
C ILE A 126 -19.93 3.41 -30.45
N ASN A 127 -20.04 3.30 -31.76
CA ASN A 127 -20.87 2.29 -32.44
C ASN A 127 -19.99 1.21 -33.07
N SER A 128 -20.31 -0.06 -32.86
CA SER A 128 -19.73 -1.11 -33.65
C SER A 128 -20.28 -1.05 -35.09
N ASP A 129 -19.46 -1.41 -36.05
CA ASP A 129 -19.81 -1.43 -37.49
C ASP A 129 -19.54 -2.77 -38.14
N GLN A 130 -19.15 -3.78 -37.38
CA GLN A 130 -18.87 -5.15 -37.83
C GLN A 130 -17.73 -5.28 -38.86
N SER A 131 -16.92 -4.24 -39.06
CA SER A 131 -15.80 -4.25 -39.98
C SER A 131 -14.61 -5.09 -39.53
N GLY A 132 -14.70 -5.67 -38.33
CA GLY A 132 -13.60 -6.37 -37.66
C GLY A 132 -12.68 -5.47 -36.88
N GLY A 133 -11.73 -6.08 -36.18
CA GLY A 133 -10.78 -5.37 -35.36
C GLY A 133 -11.36 -4.80 -34.06
N TYR A 134 -10.93 -3.58 -33.70
CA TYR A 134 -11.21 -2.99 -32.39
C TYR A 134 -11.76 -1.57 -32.52
N LYS A 135 -12.60 -1.18 -31.58
CA LYS A 135 -13.04 0.21 -31.37
C LYS A 135 -12.41 0.77 -30.10
N TYR A 136 -11.83 1.94 -30.20
CA TYR A 136 -11.33 2.65 -29.02
C TYR A 136 -12.51 3.11 -28.17
N SER A 137 -12.54 2.69 -26.91
CA SER A 137 -13.61 3.05 -25.96
C SER A 137 -13.56 4.49 -25.49
N GLN A 138 -12.57 5.27 -25.94
CA GLN A 138 -12.25 6.60 -25.40
C GLN A 138 -11.76 6.56 -23.92
N GLY A 139 -11.48 5.38 -23.41
CA GLY A 139 -10.94 5.14 -22.07
C GLY A 139 -9.44 4.91 -22.09
N SER A 140 -8.69 5.56 -21.22
CA SER A 140 -7.25 5.34 -21.07
C SER A 140 -6.78 5.53 -19.65
N ILE A 141 -5.63 4.93 -19.33
CA ILE A 141 -4.97 5.06 -18.04
C ILE A 141 -3.46 5.16 -18.24
N THR A 142 -2.79 6.06 -17.52
CA THR A 142 -1.32 6.19 -17.54
C THR A 142 -0.77 5.72 -16.20
N LEU A 143 0.13 4.74 -16.25
CA LEU A 143 0.70 4.07 -15.06
C LEU A 143 2.22 4.19 -15.10
N LYS A 144 2.83 4.37 -13.93
CA LYS A 144 4.29 4.28 -13.78
C LYS A 144 4.77 2.84 -13.96
N PRO A 145 6.05 2.63 -14.32
CA PRO A 145 6.65 1.30 -14.33
C PRO A 145 6.39 0.53 -13.03
N GLY A 146 6.06 -0.76 -13.15
CA GLY A 146 5.71 -1.64 -12.04
C GLY A 146 4.53 -2.54 -12.35
N LYS A 147 4.13 -3.36 -11.38
CA LYS A 147 3.00 -4.30 -11.50
C LYS A 147 1.71 -3.66 -11.03
N TRP A 148 0.65 -3.87 -11.79
CA TRP A 148 -0.65 -3.26 -11.56
C TRP A 148 -1.79 -4.25 -11.78
N LEU A 149 -2.72 -4.32 -10.83
CA LEU A 149 -4.03 -4.92 -11.04
C LEU A 149 -4.92 -3.86 -11.70
N ILE A 150 -5.29 -4.07 -12.96
CA ILE A 150 -6.25 -3.20 -13.67
C ILE A 150 -7.63 -3.81 -13.58
N SER A 151 -8.61 -2.98 -13.26
CA SER A 151 -10.02 -3.33 -13.25
C SER A 151 -10.80 -2.43 -14.20
N VAL A 152 -11.67 -3.06 -14.96
CA VAL A 152 -12.48 -2.43 -16.02
C VAL A 152 -13.94 -2.81 -15.81
N GLY A 153 -14.83 -1.86 -15.99
CA GLY A 153 -16.27 -2.09 -16.12
C GLY A 153 -16.87 -1.15 -17.15
N LEU A 154 -17.59 -1.71 -18.13
CA LEU A 154 -18.28 -0.95 -19.16
C LEU A 154 -19.74 -1.38 -19.26
N THR A 155 -20.63 -0.39 -19.30
CA THR A 155 -22.04 -0.58 -19.60
C THR A 155 -22.29 -0.42 -21.09
N ILE A 156 -22.63 -1.50 -21.76
CA ILE A 156 -22.77 -1.57 -23.21
C ILE A 156 -24.20 -1.93 -23.57
N ARG A 157 -24.76 -1.21 -24.56
CA ARG A 157 -26.09 -1.43 -25.07
C ARG A 157 -26.05 -2.17 -26.42
N LEU A 158 -26.84 -3.23 -26.54
CA LEU A 158 -27.05 -3.88 -27.83
C LEU A 158 -28.05 -3.08 -28.68
N ARG A 159 -27.78 -2.96 -29.98
CA ARG A 159 -28.73 -2.32 -30.92
C ARG A 159 -29.87 -3.26 -31.30
N ASN A 160 -31.01 -2.66 -31.56
CA ASN A 160 -32.29 -3.37 -31.75
C ASN A 160 -32.50 -3.92 -33.17
N ASP A 161 -31.56 -3.68 -34.09
CA ASP A 161 -31.72 -3.86 -35.52
C ASP A 161 -31.70 -5.34 -35.96
N ASP A 162 -31.52 -6.27 -35.03
CA ASP A 162 -31.37 -7.69 -35.32
C ASP A 162 -32.51 -8.52 -34.70
N ALA A 163 -33.53 -8.83 -35.50
CA ALA A 163 -34.68 -9.62 -35.05
C ALA A 163 -34.32 -11.06 -34.69
N ALA A 164 -33.19 -11.59 -35.21
CA ALA A 164 -32.71 -12.95 -34.89
C ALA A 164 -31.97 -13.03 -33.54
N ALA A 165 -31.66 -11.91 -32.93
CA ALA A 165 -30.84 -11.82 -31.72
C ALA A 165 -31.59 -12.09 -30.42
N ASN A 166 -32.87 -12.41 -30.47
CA ASN A 166 -33.76 -12.42 -29.29
C ASN A 166 -33.56 -13.58 -28.29
N THR A 167 -32.66 -14.54 -28.56
CA THR A 167 -32.63 -15.76 -27.74
C THR A 167 -31.23 -16.28 -27.38
N LYS A 168 -30.16 -15.62 -27.80
CA LYS A 168 -28.80 -16.17 -27.64
C LYS A 168 -27.88 -15.16 -26.94
N PRO A 169 -27.06 -15.59 -25.99
CA PRO A 169 -26.06 -14.73 -25.36
C PRO A 169 -24.96 -14.34 -26.35
N TYR A 170 -24.54 -13.11 -26.31
CA TYR A 170 -23.41 -12.57 -27.07
C TYR A 170 -22.19 -12.50 -26.17
N TRP A 171 -21.02 -12.84 -26.68
CA TRP A 171 -19.76 -12.67 -25.99
C TRP A 171 -19.01 -11.48 -26.57
N LEU A 172 -18.75 -10.46 -25.75
CA LEU A 172 -17.98 -9.28 -26.12
C LEU A 172 -16.68 -9.22 -25.31
N LYS A 173 -15.60 -8.86 -25.99
CA LYS A 173 -14.28 -8.77 -25.36
C LYS A 173 -13.78 -7.34 -25.30
N LEU A 174 -13.10 -7.03 -24.22
CA LEU A 174 -12.37 -5.78 -23.98
C LEU A 174 -10.89 -6.09 -23.89
N PHE A 175 -10.04 -5.17 -24.36
CA PHE A 175 -8.59 -5.35 -24.39
C PHE A 175 -7.88 -4.10 -23.93
N LEU A 176 -6.72 -4.27 -23.28
CA LEU A 176 -5.77 -3.18 -23.06
C LEU A 176 -4.80 -3.14 -24.22
N SER A 177 -4.44 -1.94 -24.67
CA SER A 177 -3.52 -1.76 -25.80
C SER A 177 -2.63 -0.54 -25.61
N SER A 178 -1.44 -0.60 -26.21
CA SER A 178 -0.54 0.55 -26.39
C SER A 178 -0.97 1.48 -27.53
N SER A 179 -1.99 1.13 -28.28
CA SER A 179 -2.49 1.88 -29.44
C SER A 179 -4.01 2.01 -29.37
N GLN A 180 -4.54 3.11 -29.92
CA GLN A 180 -5.99 3.33 -30.04
C GLN A 180 -6.63 2.55 -31.20
N THR A 181 -5.84 2.12 -32.17
CA THR A 181 -6.34 1.54 -33.43
C THR A 181 -5.95 0.08 -33.66
N ALA A 182 -4.97 -0.41 -32.91
CA ALA A 182 -4.45 -1.76 -33.03
C ALA A 182 -4.23 -2.40 -31.67
N LEU A 183 -4.33 -3.72 -31.58
CA LEU A 183 -3.99 -4.43 -30.34
C LEU A 183 -2.49 -4.66 -30.28
N THR A 184 -1.81 -3.89 -29.44
CA THR A 184 -0.35 -3.95 -29.24
C THR A 184 -0.01 -3.81 -27.74
N HIS A 185 1.11 -4.38 -27.31
CA HIS A 185 1.59 -4.35 -25.94
C HIS A 185 3.06 -3.89 -25.86
N THR A 186 3.34 -2.68 -26.38
CA THR A 186 4.71 -2.18 -26.57
C THR A 186 5.43 -1.89 -25.25
N TYR A 187 4.71 -1.41 -24.23
CA TYR A 187 5.29 -0.96 -22.97
C TYR A 187 4.60 -1.52 -21.72
N PHE A 188 3.83 -2.58 -21.91
CA PHE A 188 3.33 -3.41 -20.82
C PHE A 188 3.16 -4.85 -21.27
N THR A 189 3.18 -5.78 -20.33
CA THR A 189 2.92 -7.20 -20.56
C THR A 189 1.92 -7.71 -19.55
N TYR A 190 1.14 -8.73 -19.92
CA TYR A 190 0.30 -9.44 -18.96
C TYR A 190 1.14 -10.41 -18.15
N THR A 191 0.98 -10.41 -16.82
CA THR A 191 1.70 -11.32 -15.90
C THR A 191 0.88 -12.55 -15.56
N SER A 192 -0.42 -12.52 -15.86
CA SER A 192 -1.30 -13.69 -15.67
C SER A 192 -1.06 -14.71 -16.80
N PRO A 193 -1.00 -16.00 -16.49
CA PRO A 193 -0.83 -17.07 -17.50
C PRO A 193 -2.08 -17.32 -18.38
N VAL A 194 -3.08 -16.46 -18.29
CA VAL A 194 -4.32 -16.59 -19.09
C VAL A 194 -4.01 -16.29 -20.55
N VAL A 195 -4.28 -17.26 -21.41
CA VAL A 195 -3.91 -17.28 -22.84
C VAL A 195 -4.60 -16.17 -23.64
N ASP A 196 -5.76 -15.71 -23.20
CA ASP A 196 -6.52 -14.62 -23.84
C ASP A 196 -6.54 -13.39 -22.94
N ASN A 197 -5.57 -12.54 -23.10
CA ASN A 197 -5.36 -11.27 -22.39
C ASN A 197 -6.52 -10.27 -22.60
N ASN A 198 -7.74 -10.66 -22.29
CA ASN A 198 -8.94 -9.86 -22.49
C ASN A 198 -9.90 -9.95 -21.30
N PHE A 199 -10.74 -8.96 -21.20
CA PHE A 199 -11.91 -8.97 -20.33
C PHE A 199 -13.09 -9.38 -21.21
N GLY A 200 -13.93 -10.29 -20.75
CA GLY A 200 -15.06 -10.74 -21.57
C GLY A 200 -16.31 -10.91 -20.74
N GLY A 201 -17.43 -10.72 -21.36
CA GLY A 201 -18.73 -10.92 -20.74
C GLY A 201 -19.83 -11.32 -21.71
N ASN A 202 -20.78 -12.08 -21.19
CA ASN A 202 -22.01 -12.36 -21.90
C ASN A 202 -22.90 -11.13 -21.91
N MET A 203 -23.39 -10.79 -23.09
CA MET A 203 -24.42 -9.79 -23.27
C MET A 203 -25.72 -10.48 -23.64
N ILE A 204 -26.80 -10.07 -23.02
CA ILE A 204 -28.12 -10.63 -23.25
C ILE A 204 -29.00 -9.55 -23.89
N LYS A 205 -29.65 -9.89 -25.00
CA LYS A 205 -30.69 -9.06 -25.55
C LYS A 205 -32.04 -9.53 -24.98
N SER A 206 -32.83 -8.67 -24.44
CA SER A 206 -34.21 -8.91 -24.02
C SER A 206 -35.18 -8.25 -25.00
N GLN A 207 -36.46 -8.45 -24.85
CA GLN A 207 -37.48 -8.03 -25.85
C GLN A 207 -37.87 -6.54 -25.76
N ASP A 208 -37.40 -5.80 -24.73
CA ASP A 208 -37.72 -4.39 -24.57
C ASP A 208 -36.61 -3.47 -25.12
N THR A 209 -36.85 -2.20 -25.33
CA THR A 209 -36.06 -1.30 -26.17
C THR A 209 -34.76 -0.75 -25.56
N HIS A 210 -34.43 -1.06 -24.31
CA HIS A 210 -33.25 -0.50 -23.61
C HIS A 210 -32.48 -1.55 -22.81
N TYR A 211 -31.49 -2.19 -23.44
CA TYR A 211 -30.70 -3.24 -22.77
C TYR A 211 -29.26 -2.82 -22.58
N TYR A 212 -28.95 -2.52 -21.33
CA TYR A 212 -27.59 -2.34 -20.89
C TYR A 212 -27.06 -3.64 -20.31
N ASN A 213 -25.89 -4.03 -20.75
CA ASN A 213 -25.13 -5.14 -20.22
C ASN A 213 -23.88 -4.58 -19.59
N PHE A 214 -23.51 -5.09 -18.45
CA PHE A 214 -22.30 -4.67 -17.74
C PHE A 214 -21.21 -5.73 -17.94
N ILE A 215 -20.12 -5.32 -18.59
CA ILE A 215 -18.94 -6.17 -18.80
C ILE A 215 -17.86 -5.69 -17.85
N THR A 216 -17.35 -6.60 -17.03
CA THR A 216 -16.32 -6.28 -16.06
C THR A 216 -15.26 -7.37 -16.03
N GLY A 217 -14.06 -6.99 -15.58
CA GLY A 217 -12.96 -7.91 -15.33
C GLY A 217 -11.74 -7.20 -14.77
N SER A 218 -10.79 -8.02 -14.33
CA SER A 218 -9.52 -7.54 -13.79
C SER A 218 -8.37 -8.41 -14.30
N THR A 219 -7.21 -7.81 -14.49
CA THR A 219 -5.98 -8.49 -14.87
C THR A 219 -4.76 -7.82 -14.27
N ILE A 220 -3.65 -8.55 -14.18
CA ILE A 220 -2.38 -8.00 -13.71
C ILE A 220 -1.48 -7.79 -14.93
N ILE A 221 -0.94 -6.57 -15.02
CA ILE A 221 0.06 -6.21 -16.02
C ILE A 221 1.34 -5.71 -15.35
N GLU A 222 2.45 -5.83 -16.07
CA GLU A 222 3.71 -5.20 -15.74
C GLU A 222 4.00 -4.10 -16.75
N VAL A 223 4.06 -2.87 -16.27
CA VAL A 223 4.31 -1.66 -17.08
C VAL A 223 5.81 -1.38 -17.06
N THR A 224 6.41 -1.17 -18.24
CA THR A 224 7.84 -0.89 -18.41
C THR A 224 8.12 0.59 -18.70
N LYS A 225 7.13 1.34 -19.19
CA LYS A 225 7.25 2.76 -19.51
C LYS A 225 5.96 3.50 -19.17
N GLU A 226 6.07 4.73 -18.64
CA GLU A 226 4.91 5.58 -18.33
C GLU A 226 4.35 6.21 -19.60
N GLU A 227 3.40 5.50 -20.23
CA GLU A 227 2.67 5.90 -21.43
C GLU A 227 1.19 5.52 -21.29
N PRO A 228 0.28 6.14 -22.07
CA PRO A 228 -1.14 5.83 -21.99
C PRO A 228 -1.47 4.40 -22.45
N ILE A 229 -2.16 3.65 -21.62
CA ILE A 229 -2.75 2.36 -21.95
C ILE A 229 -4.22 2.59 -22.30
N TYR A 230 -4.62 2.17 -23.47
CA TYR A 230 -5.95 2.39 -24.05
C TYR A 230 -6.84 1.17 -23.85
N LEU A 231 -8.12 1.41 -23.59
CA LEU A 231 -9.13 0.36 -23.52
C LEU A 231 -9.83 0.24 -24.87
N LEU A 232 -9.72 -0.93 -25.47
CA LEU A 232 -10.36 -1.27 -26.74
C LEU A 232 -11.54 -2.21 -26.52
N ILE A 233 -12.56 -2.08 -27.37
CA ILE A 233 -13.72 -2.96 -27.44
C ILE A 233 -13.63 -3.74 -28.75
N GLU A 234 -13.83 -5.05 -28.72
CA GLU A 234 -13.92 -5.86 -29.94
C GLU A 234 -15.05 -5.32 -30.84
N ASN A 235 -14.73 -5.06 -32.11
CA ASN A 235 -15.70 -4.45 -33.02
C ASN A 235 -16.70 -5.47 -33.58
N ILE A 236 -16.32 -6.77 -33.57
CA ILE A 236 -17.18 -7.87 -33.96
C ILE A 236 -17.42 -8.75 -32.73
N TYR A 237 -18.67 -8.99 -32.42
CA TYR A 237 -19.03 -10.11 -31.60
C TYR A 237 -19.78 -11.14 -32.48
N SER A 238 -19.32 -12.37 -32.42
CA SER A 238 -19.95 -13.45 -33.17
C SER A 238 -20.77 -14.34 -32.25
N LEU A 239 -21.95 -14.64 -32.66
CA LEU A 239 -22.68 -15.77 -32.12
C LEU A 239 -22.04 -17.08 -32.60
N LYS A 240 -22.17 -18.12 -31.78
CA LYS A 240 -21.69 -19.49 -32.09
C LYS A 240 -22.18 -20.05 -33.43
N ASN A 241 -23.10 -19.38 -34.10
CA ASN A 241 -23.72 -19.74 -35.39
C ASN A 241 -23.56 -18.69 -36.51
N GLY A 242 -22.57 -17.78 -36.39
CA GLY A 242 -22.22 -16.83 -37.45
C GLY A 242 -23.10 -15.59 -37.60
N THR A 243 -24.07 -15.36 -36.68
CA THR A 243 -24.85 -14.11 -36.66
C THR A 243 -24.03 -13.03 -35.95
N THR A 244 -23.96 -11.85 -36.50
CA THR A 244 -23.28 -10.68 -35.95
C THR A 244 -24.30 -9.65 -35.48
N GLY A 245 -24.01 -8.90 -34.46
CA GLY A 245 -24.86 -7.82 -33.98
C GLY A 245 -24.08 -6.55 -33.71
N ASN A 246 -24.78 -5.46 -33.46
CA ASN A 246 -24.22 -4.17 -33.21
C ASN A 246 -24.43 -3.75 -31.74
N TYR A 247 -23.41 -3.06 -31.18
CA TYR A 247 -23.50 -2.45 -29.87
C TYR A 247 -23.29 -0.95 -29.95
N ILE A 248 -23.72 -0.29 -28.88
CA ILE A 248 -23.44 1.12 -28.59
C ILE A 248 -22.79 1.20 -27.22
N PHE A 249 -21.68 1.88 -27.15
CA PHE A 249 -21.03 2.26 -25.90
C PHE A 249 -21.03 3.78 -25.74
N GLU A 250 -21.41 4.27 -24.58
CA GLU A 250 -21.48 5.70 -24.27
C GLU A 250 -20.61 6.02 -23.05
N THR A 251 -19.64 6.93 -23.22
CA THR A 251 -18.72 7.30 -22.15
C THR A 251 -19.38 8.10 -21.02
N ARG A 252 -20.57 8.67 -21.26
CA ARG A 252 -21.35 9.41 -20.26
C ARG A 252 -22.04 8.54 -19.22
N ASN A 253 -21.97 7.22 -19.35
CA ASN A 253 -22.56 6.32 -18.37
C ASN A 253 -21.70 6.31 -17.09
N TYR A 254 -22.29 6.68 -15.97
CA TYR A 254 -21.60 6.77 -14.68
C TYR A 254 -21.21 5.43 -14.06
N GLU A 255 -21.67 4.31 -14.62
CA GLU A 255 -21.26 2.96 -14.21
C GLU A 255 -19.94 2.52 -14.85
N ASN A 256 -19.46 3.25 -15.88
CA ASN A 256 -18.19 2.95 -16.51
C ASN A 256 -17.04 3.27 -15.57
N TYR A 257 -16.12 2.34 -15.44
CA TYR A 257 -14.89 2.57 -14.68
C TYR A 257 -13.66 1.92 -15.34
N LEU A 258 -12.54 2.52 -15.09
CA LEU A 258 -11.21 2.01 -15.37
C LEU A 258 -10.30 2.49 -14.24
N TYR A 259 -9.71 1.57 -13.51
CA TYR A 259 -8.75 1.94 -12.45
C TYR A 259 -7.68 0.87 -12.31
N ALA A 260 -6.57 1.25 -11.70
CA ALA A 260 -5.48 0.34 -11.40
C ALA A 260 -5.01 0.49 -9.96
N ILE A 261 -4.67 -0.65 -9.34
CA ILE A 261 -4.10 -0.75 -8.01
C ILE A 261 -2.70 -1.35 -8.16
N PRO A 262 -1.65 -0.75 -7.57
CA PRO A 262 -0.32 -1.33 -7.61
C PRO A 262 -0.30 -2.65 -6.86
N THR A 263 0.44 -3.63 -7.40
CA THR A 263 0.70 -4.92 -6.75
C THR A 263 2.18 -5.05 -6.47
N ASN A 264 2.52 -5.52 -5.29
CA ASN A 264 3.92 -5.78 -4.89
C ASN A 264 4.46 -7.05 -5.55
#